data_40c886aed4cde1f9981e6045ad53c027
#
_entry.id   40c886aed4cde1f9981e6045ad53c027
#
_cell.length_a   1.000
_cell.length_b   1.000
_cell.length_c   1.000
_cell.angle_alpha   90.00
_cell.angle_beta   90.00
_cell.angle_gamma   90.00
#
_symmetry.space_group_name_H-M   'P 1'
#
loop_
_entity.id
_entity.type
_entity.pdbx_description
1 polymer ?
#
loop_
_entity_poly.entity_id
_entity_poly.type
_entity_poly.pdbx_seq_one_letter_code
_entity_poly.pdbx_strand_id
1 'polypeptide(L)'
;KLPNKRSFRMLLALHAYTEQDDLLPAKWEIEHIFPKKWQSSHFPTYDESIVNEKIEHIGNKAPFEKKLNIVASNGYFEKKQKEYEKSKVEVTRALSEKSPASWELSDIDERDVRVADTIIETLQEWSGSYSASTNDTSSPVMSDEDVKALKALKEKYGDSILGL
;
A
#
# COMPACT_ATOMS: atom_id res chain seq x y z
N LYS A 1 -13.61 -11.74 -2.68
CA LYS A 1 -13.86 -10.85 -1.52
C LYS A 1 -12.78 -9.78 -1.52
N LEU A 2 -13.16 -8.50 -1.59
CA LEU A 2 -12.18 -7.40 -1.57
C LEU A 2 -11.33 -7.46 -0.28
N PRO A 3 -10.03 -7.13 -0.36
CA PRO A 3 -9.15 -7.04 0.80
C PRO A 3 -9.73 -6.10 1.86
N ASN A 4 -9.50 -6.40 3.14
CA ASN A 4 -9.90 -5.48 4.21
C ASN A 4 -8.94 -4.28 4.29
N LYS A 5 -9.32 -3.24 5.05
CA LYS A 5 -8.51 -2.00 5.19
C LYS A 5 -7.05 -2.29 5.63
N ARG A 6 -6.82 -3.30 6.47
CA ARG A 6 -5.48 -3.66 6.95
C ARG A 6 -4.63 -4.25 5.82
N SER A 7 -5.22 -5.15 5.01
CA SER A 7 -4.55 -5.72 3.85
C SER A 7 -4.19 -4.66 2.82
N PHE A 8 -5.09 -3.71 2.53
CA PHE A 8 -4.79 -2.59 1.65
C PHE A 8 -3.63 -1.73 2.18
N ARG A 9 -3.61 -1.44 3.49
CA ARG A 9 -2.48 -0.69 4.08
C ARG A 9 -1.15 -1.41 3.89
N MET A 10 -1.14 -2.72 4.10
CA MET A 10 0.07 -3.53 3.92
C MET A 10 0.54 -3.51 2.46
N LEU A 11 -0.35 -3.76 1.49
CA LEU A 11 -0.01 -3.76 0.07
C LEU A 11 0.45 -2.39 -0.43
N LEU A 12 -0.21 -1.32 0.00
CA LEU A 12 0.19 0.05 -0.36
C LEU A 12 1.53 0.46 0.27
N ALA A 13 1.82 0.02 1.49
CA ALA A 13 3.12 0.24 2.10
C ALA A 13 4.22 -0.54 1.36
N LEU A 14 3.96 -1.81 1.01
CA LEU A 14 4.88 -2.61 0.22
C LEU A 14 5.20 -1.93 -1.12
N HIS A 15 4.17 -1.55 -1.88
CA HIS A 15 4.34 -0.83 -3.14
C HIS A 15 5.13 0.48 -2.95
N ALA A 16 4.88 1.24 -1.87
CA ALA A 16 5.64 2.47 -1.63
C ALA A 16 7.12 2.19 -1.39
N TYR A 17 7.46 1.12 -0.67
CA TYR A 17 8.84 0.72 -0.41
C TYR A 17 9.57 0.12 -1.62
N THR A 18 8.89 -0.15 -2.74
CA THR A 18 9.56 -0.47 -4.01
C THR A 18 10.09 0.77 -4.72
N GLU A 19 9.57 1.95 -4.40
CA GLU A 19 9.91 3.22 -5.06
C GLU A 19 10.71 4.18 -4.14
N GLN A 20 10.86 3.86 -2.85
CA GLN A 20 11.57 4.71 -1.89
C GLN A 20 12.22 3.90 -0.78
N ASP A 21 13.40 4.34 -0.34
CA ASP A 21 14.11 3.80 0.83
C ASP A 21 13.66 4.48 2.14
N ASP A 22 13.17 5.72 2.06
CA ASP A 22 12.71 6.47 3.21
C ASP A 22 11.47 5.85 3.84
N LEU A 23 11.41 5.89 5.18
CA LEU A 23 10.25 5.39 5.92
C LEU A 23 8.99 6.19 5.59
N LEU A 24 7.89 5.47 5.44
CA LEU A 24 6.59 6.11 5.33
C LEU A 24 6.29 6.99 6.54
N PRO A 25 5.62 8.13 6.35
CA PRO A 25 5.21 9.01 7.44
C PRO A 25 4.44 8.25 8.52
N ALA A 26 4.75 8.47 9.80
CA ALA A 26 4.12 7.74 10.91
C ALA A 26 2.58 7.86 10.93
N LYS A 27 2.05 8.96 10.39
CA LYS A 27 0.60 9.21 10.27
C LYS A 27 0.21 9.39 8.81
N TRP A 28 -0.07 8.27 8.14
CA TRP A 28 -0.62 8.25 6.79
C TRP A 28 -1.96 7.52 6.74
N GLU A 29 -2.79 7.88 5.77
CA GLU A 29 -4.11 7.29 5.50
C GLU A 29 -4.16 6.75 4.08
N ILE A 30 -5.15 5.91 3.80
CA ILE A 30 -5.46 5.48 2.43
C ILE A 30 -6.20 6.61 1.75
N GLU A 31 -5.56 7.23 0.77
CA GLU A 31 -6.19 8.17 -0.15
C GLU A 31 -6.95 7.43 -1.23
N HIS A 32 -8.09 7.99 -1.67
CA HIS A 32 -8.82 7.57 -2.85
C HIS A 32 -8.61 8.61 -3.95
N ILE A 33 -7.86 8.25 -4.98
CA ILE A 33 -7.46 9.17 -6.06
C ILE A 33 -8.71 9.66 -6.79
N PHE A 34 -9.55 8.77 -7.31
CA PHE A 34 -10.92 9.09 -7.71
C PHE A 34 -11.79 9.20 -6.44
N PRO A 35 -12.55 10.27 -6.26
CA PRO A 35 -13.22 10.56 -5.01
C PRO A 35 -14.33 9.57 -4.67
N LYS A 36 -14.45 9.17 -3.40
CA LYS A 36 -15.54 8.30 -2.93
C LYS A 36 -16.94 8.92 -3.09
N LYS A 37 -17.03 10.23 -2.89
CA LYS A 37 -18.29 10.99 -3.06
C LYS A 37 -18.24 11.74 -4.38
N TRP A 38 -18.24 10.99 -5.48
CA TRP A 38 -18.30 11.52 -6.83
C TRP A 38 -19.73 11.92 -7.19
N GLN A 39 -19.88 12.72 -8.24
CA GLN A 39 -21.18 13.16 -8.73
C GLN A 39 -21.35 12.75 -10.20
N SER A 40 -22.41 12.03 -10.50
CA SER A 40 -22.71 11.55 -11.86
C SER A 40 -22.83 12.69 -12.88
N SER A 41 -23.20 13.89 -12.44
CA SER A 41 -23.24 15.09 -13.29
C SER A 41 -21.87 15.48 -13.88
N HIS A 42 -20.76 15.11 -13.22
CA HIS A 42 -19.43 15.35 -13.75
C HIS A 42 -18.92 14.22 -14.67
N PHE A 43 -19.58 13.06 -14.62
CA PHE A 43 -19.22 11.87 -15.41
C PHE A 43 -20.50 11.22 -15.98
N PRO A 44 -21.21 11.91 -16.90
CA PRO A 44 -22.55 11.49 -17.33
C PRO A 44 -22.56 10.17 -18.12
N THR A 45 -21.41 9.72 -18.59
CA THR A 45 -21.25 8.46 -19.34
C THR A 45 -20.88 7.27 -18.45
N TYR A 46 -20.65 7.50 -17.16
CA TYR A 46 -20.21 6.43 -16.25
C TYR A 46 -21.39 5.72 -15.62
N ASP A 47 -21.34 4.39 -15.60
CA ASP A 47 -22.24 3.55 -14.84
C ASP A 47 -21.88 3.59 -13.35
N GLU A 48 -22.86 3.91 -12.50
CA GLU A 48 -22.67 4.08 -11.08
C GLU A 48 -22.17 2.80 -10.39
N SER A 49 -22.65 1.63 -10.83
CA SER A 49 -22.23 0.34 -10.25
C SER A 49 -20.77 0.05 -10.54
N ILE A 50 -20.32 0.34 -11.77
CA ILE A 50 -18.94 0.18 -12.19
C ILE A 50 -18.03 1.15 -11.42
N VAL A 51 -18.42 2.41 -11.28
CA VAL A 51 -17.63 3.40 -10.53
C VAL A 51 -17.49 2.99 -9.08
N ASN A 52 -18.58 2.58 -8.43
CA ASN A 52 -18.56 2.19 -7.02
C ASN A 52 -17.69 0.94 -6.77
N GLU A 53 -17.60 0.02 -7.72
CA GLU A 53 -16.66 -1.09 -7.69
C GLU A 53 -15.22 -0.60 -7.82
N LYS A 54 -14.93 0.15 -8.88
CA LYS A 54 -13.58 0.65 -9.21
C LYS A 54 -12.97 1.56 -8.14
N ILE A 55 -13.77 2.35 -7.45
CA ILE A 55 -13.31 3.20 -6.33
C ILE A 55 -12.59 2.36 -5.24
N GLU A 56 -12.99 1.12 -5.04
CA GLU A 56 -12.41 0.25 -4.03
C GLU A 56 -11.21 -0.57 -4.52
N HIS A 57 -10.82 -0.46 -5.80
CA HIS A 57 -9.63 -1.09 -6.35
C HIS A 57 -8.33 -0.48 -5.80
N ILE A 58 -7.24 -1.27 -5.82
CA ILE A 58 -5.93 -0.82 -5.33
C ILE A 58 -5.35 0.29 -6.22
N GLY A 59 -5.64 0.25 -7.52
CA GLY A 59 -5.26 1.28 -8.48
C GLY A 59 -5.81 2.66 -8.14
N ASN A 60 -6.94 2.71 -7.42
CA ASN A 60 -7.52 3.95 -6.94
C ASN A 60 -7.00 4.38 -5.56
N LYS A 61 -6.02 3.70 -4.98
CA LYS A 61 -5.56 3.96 -3.60
C LYS A 61 -4.08 4.31 -3.56
N ALA A 62 -3.71 5.23 -2.68
CA ALA A 62 -2.34 5.62 -2.43
C ALA A 62 -2.10 5.86 -0.92
N PRO A 63 -0.88 5.62 -0.41
CA PRO A 63 -0.51 6.02 0.94
C PRO A 63 -0.26 7.53 0.96
N PHE A 64 -0.97 8.28 1.79
CA PHE A 64 -0.89 9.73 1.81
C PHE A 64 -0.82 10.28 3.23
N GLU A 65 -0.02 11.30 3.49
CA GLU A 65 0.09 11.93 4.79
C GLU A 65 -1.27 12.41 5.28
N LYS A 66 -1.62 12.07 6.51
CA LYS A 66 -2.93 12.40 7.06
C LYS A 66 -3.30 13.87 6.93
N LYS A 67 -2.35 14.79 7.14
CA LYS A 67 -2.60 16.23 7.04
C LYS A 67 -2.91 16.66 5.61
N LEU A 68 -2.14 16.19 4.63
CA LEU A 68 -2.34 16.50 3.22
C LEU A 68 -3.63 15.87 2.70
N ASN A 69 -3.92 14.63 3.13
CA ASN A 69 -5.16 13.93 2.79
C ASN A 69 -6.41 14.69 3.29
N ILE A 70 -6.37 15.28 4.48
CA ILE A 70 -7.47 16.12 4.99
C ILE A 70 -7.67 17.36 4.08
N VAL A 71 -6.60 17.98 3.60
CA VAL A 71 -6.67 19.16 2.72
C VAL A 71 -7.18 18.78 1.33
N ALA A 72 -6.67 17.69 0.75
CA ALA A 72 -7.12 17.13 -0.52
C ALA A 72 -8.61 16.75 -0.46
N SER A 73 -9.04 16.19 0.68
CA SER A 73 -10.44 15.84 0.95
C SER A 73 -11.05 14.97 -0.17
N ASN A 74 -12.33 15.15 -0.46
CA ASN A 74 -13.03 14.46 -1.55
C ASN A 74 -12.98 15.27 -2.87
N GLY A 75 -11.89 16.00 -3.10
CA GLY A 75 -11.70 16.78 -4.34
C GLY A 75 -11.49 15.87 -5.56
N TYR A 76 -11.71 16.43 -6.76
CA TYR A 76 -11.30 15.78 -7.99
C TYR A 76 -9.80 15.92 -8.21
N PHE A 77 -9.26 15.14 -9.14
CA PHE A 77 -7.83 14.90 -9.32
C PHE A 77 -7.00 16.18 -9.45
N GLU A 78 -7.38 17.11 -10.32
CA GLU A 78 -6.68 18.38 -10.51
C GLU A 78 -6.47 19.17 -9.19
N LYS A 79 -7.49 19.20 -8.33
CA LYS A 79 -7.38 19.83 -7.02
C LYS A 79 -6.41 19.08 -6.10
N LYS A 80 -6.42 17.76 -6.16
CA LYS A 80 -5.57 16.90 -5.32
C LYS A 80 -4.12 16.91 -5.74
N GLN A 81 -3.81 17.08 -7.03
CA GLN A 81 -2.44 17.11 -7.55
C GLN A 81 -1.55 18.12 -6.81
N LYS A 82 -2.08 19.29 -6.44
CA LYS A 82 -1.35 20.29 -5.67
C LYS A 82 -0.95 19.83 -4.26
N GLU A 83 -1.70 18.90 -3.71
CA GLU A 83 -1.38 18.31 -2.41
C GLU A 83 -0.47 17.09 -2.57
N TYR A 84 -0.61 16.31 -3.66
CA TYR A 84 0.30 15.21 -3.98
C TYR A 84 1.73 15.67 -4.20
N GLU A 85 1.95 16.81 -4.84
CA GLU A 85 3.27 17.44 -5.03
C GLU A 85 4.04 17.63 -3.71
N LYS A 86 3.32 17.86 -2.59
CA LYS A 86 3.90 18.07 -1.26
C LYS A 86 4.20 16.78 -0.52
N SER A 87 3.80 15.62 -1.07
CA SER A 87 3.95 14.33 -0.42
C SER A 87 5.42 13.93 -0.31
N LYS A 88 5.78 13.32 0.84
CA LYS A 88 7.04 12.63 1.03
C LYS A 88 6.98 11.17 0.55
N VAL A 89 5.80 10.70 0.18
CA VAL A 89 5.60 9.35 -0.36
C VAL A 89 5.75 9.42 -1.87
N GLU A 90 6.81 8.81 -2.40
CA GLU A 90 7.18 8.90 -3.82
C GLU A 90 6.04 8.48 -4.76
N VAL A 91 5.43 7.32 -4.53
CA VAL A 91 4.32 6.82 -5.35
C VAL A 91 3.09 7.73 -5.34
N THR A 92 2.95 8.57 -4.33
CA THR A 92 1.87 9.55 -4.22
C THR A 92 2.29 10.87 -4.87
N ARG A 93 3.53 11.30 -4.65
CA ARG A 93 4.08 12.50 -5.29
C ARG A 93 4.10 12.37 -6.80
N ALA A 94 4.43 11.19 -7.34
CA ALA A 94 4.41 10.92 -8.78
C ALA A 94 3.04 11.16 -9.43
N LEU A 95 1.94 11.06 -8.67
CA LEU A 95 0.60 11.38 -9.19
C LEU A 95 0.45 12.87 -9.57
N SER A 96 1.26 13.76 -8.98
CA SER A 96 1.21 15.19 -9.31
C SER A 96 1.68 15.49 -10.72
N GLU A 97 2.48 14.61 -11.32
CA GLU A 97 3.07 14.76 -12.64
C GLU A 97 2.15 14.29 -13.78
N LYS A 98 1.03 13.63 -13.44
CA LYS A 98 0.11 13.10 -14.45
C LYS A 98 -0.52 14.19 -15.30
N SER A 99 -0.40 14.05 -16.60
CA SER A 99 -1.04 14.93 -17.60
C SER A 99 -1.86 14.07 -18.60
N PRO A 100 -3.10 14.45 -18.90
CA PRO A 100 -3.85 15.58 -18.34
C PRO A 100 -4.15 15.43 -16.85
N ALA A 101 -4.52 16.54 -16.20
CA ALA A 101 -4.86 16.61 -14.76
C ALA A 101 -6.24 15.99 -14.47
N SER A 102 -6.46 14.76 -14.93
CA SER A 102 -7.68 13.97 -14.74
C SER A 102 -7.33 12.57 -14.25
N TRP A 103 -8.30 11.94 -13.60
CA TRP A 103 -8.20 10.54 -13.15
C TRP A 103 -9.48 9.83 -13.55
N GLU A 104 -9.35 8.94 -14.53
CA GLU A 104 -10.44 8.21 -15.15
C GLU A 104 -10.49 6.75 -14.66
N LEU A 105 -11.55 6.03 -15.00
CA LEU A 105 -11.66 4.61 -14.64
C LEU A 105 -10.57 3.76 -15.31
N SER A 106 -10.15 4.12 -16.53
CA SER A 106 -9.03 3.47 -17.22
C SER A 106 -7.70 3.64 -16.46
N ASP A 107 -7.47 4.81 -15.85
CA ASP A 107 -6.27 5.03 -15.04
C ASP A 107 -6.24 4.11 -13.81
N ILE A 108 -7.41 3.81 -13.26
CA ILE A 108 -7.53 2.85 -12.15
C ILE A 108 -7.12 1.46 -12.62
N ASP A 109 -7.62 1.00 -13.78
CA ASP A 109 -7.31 -0.31 -14.33
C ASP A 109 -5.83 -0.47 -14.67
N GLU A 110 -5.25 0.52 -15.34
CA GLU A 110 -3.82 0.53 -15.67
C GLU A 110 -2.95 0.50 -14.40
N ARG A 111 -3.35 1.25 -13.38
CA ARG A 111 -2.61 1.28 -12.13
C ARG A 111 -2.83 0.03 -11.29
N ASP A 112 -3.99 -0.63 -11.36
CA ASP A 112 -4.24 -1.93 -10.73
C ASP A 112 -3.20 -2.96 -11.20
N VAL A 113 -3.03 -3.09 -12.51
CA VAL A 113 -2.06 -4.01 -13.11
C VAL A 113 -0.64 -3.66 -12.65
N ARG A 114 -0.23 -2.42 -12.80
CA ARG A 114 1.11 -1.97 -12.43
C ARG A 114 1.44 -2.23 -10.95
N VAL A 115 0.53 -1.86 -10.04
CA VAL A 115 0.73 -2.08 -8.60
C VAL A 115 0.79 -3.57 -8.26
N ALA A 116 -0.08 -4.38 -8.90
CA ALA A 116 -0.08 -5.81 -8.69
C ALA A 116 1.22 -6.47 -9.18
N ASP A 117 1.67 -6.13 -10.38
CA ASP A 117 2.90 -6.67 -10.97
C ASP A 117 4.12 -6.31 -10.11
N THR A 118 4.26 -5.04 -9.72
CA THR A 118 5.36 -4.61 -8.84
C THR A 118 5.39 -5.37 -7.51
N ILE A 119 4.22 -5.58 -6.90
CA ILE A 119 4.14 -6.34 -5.63
C ILE A 119 4.52 -7.81 -5.85
N ILE A 120 4.03 -8.43 -6.93
CA ILE A 120 4.31 -9.83 -7.26
C ILE A 120 5.81 -10.03 -7.52
N GLU A 121 6.41 -9.19 -8.33
CA GLU A 121 7.85 -9.22 -8.64
C GLU A 121 8.69 -9.11 -7.37
N THR A 122 8.37 -8.14 -6.50
CA THR A 122 9.07 -7.95 -5.21
C THR A 122 8.96 -9.19 -4.32
N LEU A 123 7.78 -9.78 -4.21
CA LEU A 123 7.58 -10.99 -3.41
C LEU A 123 8.30 -12.20 -4.00
N GLN A 124 8.38 -12.31 -5.33
CA GLN A 124 9.14 -13.36 -6.01
C GLN A 124 10.64 -13.22 -5.78
N GLU A 125 11.18 -12.02 -5.88
CA GLU A 125 12.60 -11.73 -5.58
C GLU A 125 12.95 -12.11 -4.13
N TRP A 126 12.12 -11.73 -3.18
CA TRP A 126 12.32 -12.06 -1.77
C TRP A 126 12.26 -13.58 -1.53
N SER A 127 11.29 -14.27 -2.15
CA SER A 127 11.19 -15.72 -2.00
C SER A 127 12.33 -16.46 -2.68
N GLY A 128 12.81 -15.98 -3.84
CA GLY A 128 13.98 -16.52 -4.55
C GLY A 128 15.27 -16.36 -3.75
N SER A 129 15.49 -15.18 -3.16
CA SER A 129 16.65 -14.93 -2.29
C SER A 129 16.63 -15.77 -1.01
N TYR A 130 15.44 -16.00 -0.44
CA TYR A 130 15.29 -16.89 0.71
C TYR A 130 15.61 -18.36 0.37
N SER A 131 15.16 -18.84 -0.79
CA SER A 131 15.45 -20.21 -1.25
C SER A 131 16.94 -20.43 -1.57
N ALA A 132 17.64 -19.40 -2.07
CA ALA A 132 19.08 -19.45 -2.31
C ALA A 132 19.89 -19.50 -1.00
N SER A 133 19.39 -18.88 0.06
CA SER A 133 19.99 -18.87 1.40
C SER A 133 19.84 -20.21 2.15
N THR A 134 18.81 -21.01 1.82
CA THR A 134 18.52 -22.29 2.48
C THR A 134 19.32 -23.48 1.92
N ASN A 135 20.12 -23.28 0.85
CA ASN A 135 21.06 -24.31 0.35
C ASN A 135 22.35 -24.41 1.20
N ASP A 136 22.55 -23.53 2.16
CA ASP A 136 23.51 -23.72 3.22
C ASP A 136 22.89 -24.61 4.29
N THR A 137 23.28 -25.89 4.31
CA THR A 137 22.76 -26.97 5.17
C THR A 137 23.15 -26.82 6.65
N SER A 138 23.33 -25.62 7.14
CA SER A 138 23.37 -25.30 8.55
C SER A 138 22.06 -24.58 8.92
N SER A 139 21.03 -25.36 9.29
CA SER A 139 19.96 -24.78 10.11
C SER A 139 20.63 -23.96 11.21
N PRO A 140 20.24 -22.69 11.44
CA PRO A 140 20.73 -21.97 12.58
C PRO A 140 20.30 -22.74 13.82
N VAL A 141 21.23 -23.54 14.34
CA VAL A 141 21.04 -24.22 15.64
C VAL A 141 21.01 -23.07 16.63
N MET A 142 19.85 -22.82 17.19
CA MET A 142 19.70 -21.84 18.29
C MET A 142 20.74 -22.21 19.34
N SER A 143 21.54 -21.24 19.74
CA SER A 143 22.49 -21.45 20.82
C SER A 143 21.78 -21.83 22.11
N ASP A 144 22.45 -22.55 23.01
CA ASP A 144 21.89 -22.88 24.33
C ASP A 144 21.45 -21.64 25.10
N GLU A 145 22.10 -20.48 24.86
CA GLU A 145 21.73 -19.20 25.42
C GLU A 145 20.42 -18.65 24.84
N ASP A 146 20.21 -18.80 23.54
CA ASP A 146 18.95 -18.39 22.89
C ASP A 146 17.78 -19.23 23.35
N VAL A 147 17.97 -20.56 23.50
CA VAL A 147 16.97 -21.46 24.04
C VAL A 147 16.62 -21.13 25.49
N LYS A 148 17.62 -20.75 26.29
CA LYS A 148 17.41 -20.33 27.69
C LYS A 148 16.70 -18.98 27.78
N ALA A 149 17.04 -18.03 26.90
CA ALA A 149 16.33 -16.74 26.81
C ALA A 149 14.88 -16.91 26.39
N LEU A 150 14.61 -17.80 25.42
CA LEU A 150 13.25 -18.09 24.96
C LEU A 150 12.39 -18.75 26.04
N LYS A 151 12.96 -19.69 26.80
CA LYS A 151 12.28 -20.31 27.95
C LYS A 151 11.95 -19.28 29.04
N ALA A 152 12.88 -18.38 29.37
CA ALA A 152 12.66 -17.33 30.35
C ALA A 152 11.57 -16.34 29.92
N LEU A 153 11.52 -16.01 28.61
CA LEU A 153 10.46 -15.19 28.01
C LEU A 153 9.10 -15.89 28.06
N LYS A 154 9.05 -17.19 27.77
CA LYS A 154 7.83 -17.99 27.84
C LYS A 154 7.30 -18.10 29.27
N GLU A 155 8.17 -18.32 30.25
CA GLU A 155 7.80 -18.32 31.67
C GLU A 155 7.26 -16.97 32.14
N LYS A 156 7.85 -15.86 31.68
CA LYS A 156 7.49 -14.51 32.12
C LYS A 156 6.20 -13.99 31.48
N TYR A 157 5.89 -14.37 30.25
CA TYR A 157 4.83 -13.75 29.45
C TYR A 157 3.78 -14.73 28.92
N GLY A 158 3.95 -16.04 29.15
CA GLY A 158 3.05 -17.10 28.65
C GLY A 158 3.07 -17.27 27.13
N ASP A 159 2.18 -18.09 26.60
CA ASP A 159 2.10 -18.42 25.15
C ASP A 159 1.57 -17.26 24.29
N SER A 160 1.15 -16.14 24.87
CA SER A 160 0.56 -15.01 24.12
C SER A 160 1.57 -14.18 23.29
N ILE A 161 2.88 -14.44 23.43
CA ILE A 161 3.92 -13.71 22.65
C ILE A 161 4.14 -14.34 21.26
N LEU A 162 3.85 -15.60 21.07
CA LEU A 162 4.18 -16.30 19.83
C LEU A 162 3.11 -16.23 18.74
N GLY A 163 1.93 -15.61 19.02
CA GLY A 163 0.95 -15.25 17.97
C GLY A 163 0.54 -16.39 17.02
N LEU A 164 0.69 -17.65 17.43
CA LEU A 164 0.33 -18.85 16.68
C LEU A 164 -1.07 -19.33 17.08
#